data_c475b9205df5686aef09e9fcd924e03a
#
_entry.id   c475b9205df5686aef09e9fcd924e03a
#
_cell.length_a   1.000
_cell.length_b   1.000
_cell.length_c   1.000
_cell.angle_alpha   90.00
_cell.angle_beta   90.00
_cell.angle_gamma   90.00
#
_symmetry.space_group_name_H-M   'P 1'
#
loop_
_entity.id
_entity.type
_entity.pdbx_description
1 polymer ?
#
loop_
_entity_poly.entity_id
_entity_poly.type
_entity_poly.pdbx_seq_one_letter_code
_entity_poly.pdbx_strand_id
1 'polypeptide(L)'
;MEPRQKRIGIFVIAYNAVNKLDRTLDRIPPDVWGKVEEVFLFDDCSTDNTFYAAIGYKSIKQLDKLTIHRNPQNLRYGGNQKAGYQYAIARGFDIVVMLHADGQYAPEVLNELLAPLETDKADMVFGSRMSVGGHPLAGGMPLYKFIGNKILTWLENHFTGMNLSEFHSGYRLFSCEALKRVPFLLNSNEWHFDTEILIQFHEAGLRIAERPIPTFYGDEICYVNGIGYAFNCVRTALCYWLHKAKMRHEPKYDITGARYFDEDPDPRSARPQITEWLEQDTPGEALELPVPAPYEITPGEAGARR
;
A
#
# COMPACT_ATOMS: atom_id res chain seq x y z
N MET A 1 9.12 -32.31 -7.80
CA MET A 1 9.64 -30.97 -8.10
C MET A 1 9.47 -30.14 -6.84
N GLU A 2 10.55 -29.56 -6.33
CA GLU A 2 10.43 -28.60 -5.25
C GLU A 2 9.58 -27.41 -5.74
N PRO A 3 8.66 -26.89 -4.91
CA PRO A 3 7.87 -25.73 -5.29
C PRO A 3 8.83 -24.56 -5.55
N ARG A 4 8.68 -23.89 -6.69
CA ARG A 4 9.45 -22.70 -7.02
C ARG A 4 9.24 -21.65 -5.91
N GLN A 5 10.33 -21.10 -5.39
CA GLN A 5 10.25 -19.98 -4.45
C GLN A 5 9.56 -18.78 -5.12
N LYS A 6 8.54 -18.23 -4.45
CA LYS A 6 7.79 -17.08 -4.94
C LYS A 6 8.65 -15.82 -4.89
N ARG A 7 8.55 -15.03 -5.93
CA ARG A 7 9.16 -13.70 -6.03
C ARG A 7 8.29 -12.71 -5.29
N ILE A 8 8.82 -12.11 -4.23
CA ILE A 8 8.08 -11.22 -3.33
C ILE A 8 8.64 -9.81 -3.43
N GLY A 9 7.76 -8.83 -3.68
CA GLY A 9 8.07 -7.41 -3.61
C GLY A 9 7.37 -6.75 -2.43
N ILE A 10 8.08 -5.89 -1.67
CA ILE A 10 7.46 -5.03 -0.66
C ILE A 10 7.33 -3.63 -1.25
N PHE A 11 6.10 -3.20 -1.47
CA PHE A 11 5.73 -1.86 -1.88
C PHE A 11 5.55 -0.97 -0.66
N VAL A 12 6.41 0.03 -0.50
CA VAL A 12 6.32 1.02 0.57
C VAL A 12 5.66 2.28 0.02
N ILE A 13 4.40 2.51 0.46
CA ILE A 13 3.67 3.72 0.08
C ILE A 13 4.05 4.86 1.03
N ALA A 14 4.53 5.99 0.48
CA ALA A 14 5.04 7.12 1.25
C ALA A 14 4.44 8.46 0.82
N TYR A 15 4.02 9.25 1.79
CA TYR A 15 3.66 10.66 1.63
C TYR A 15 3.88 11.42 2.94
N ASN A 16 4.77 12.42 2.94
CA ASN A 16 5.12 13.22 4.11
C ASN A 16 5.48 12.36 5.35
N ALA A 17 6.38 11.39 5.16
CA ALA A 17 6.76 10.40 6.16
C ALA A 17 8.22 10.53 6.64
N VAL A 18 8.87 11.67 6.42
CA VAL A 18 10.32 11.88 6.70
C VAL A 18 10.74 11.48 8.11
N ASN A 19 9.88 11.67 9.11
CA ASN A 19 10.19 11.40 10.52
C ASN A 19 9.96 9.94 10.95
N LYS A 20 9.44 9.07 10.06
CA LYS A 20 9.00 7.71 10.43
C LYS A 20 9.50 6.63 9.49
N LEU A 21 9.88 7.01 8.27
CA LEU A 21 10.26 6.10 7.20
C LEU A 21 11.41 5.16 7.61
N ASP A 22 12.49 5.72 8.17
CA ASP A 22 13.67 4.99 8.62
C ASP A 22 13.29 3.91 9.65
N ARG A 23 12.51 4.30 10.65
CA ARG A 23 12.04 3.39 11.71
C ARG A 23 11.13 2.30 11.15
N THR A 24 10.32 2.62 10.14
CA THR A 24 9.44 1.63 9.49
C THR A 24 10.28 0.58 8.75
N LEU A 25 11.27 1.02 7.99
CA LEU A 25 12.16 0.11 7.25
C LEU A 25 13.07 -0.71 8.19
N ASP A 26 13.57 -0.13 9.28
CA ASP A 26 14.37 -0.83 10.29
C ASP A 26 13.58 -1.95 11.02
N ARG A 27 12.25 -1.87 11.04
CA ARG A 27 11.36 -2.87 11.67
C ARG A 27 11.03 -4.05 10.76
N ILE A 28 11.37 -4.01 9.47
CA ILE A 28 11.21 -5.17 8.60
C ILE A 28 12.17 -6.27 9.08
N PRO A 29 11.66 -7.47 9.43
CA PRO A 29 12.52 -8.53 9.96
C PRO A 29 13.65 -8.93 9.00
N PRO A 30 14.86 -9.23 9.51
CA PRO A 30 16.01 -9.60 8.67
C PRO A 30 15.76 -10.82 7.77
N ASP A 31 14.99 -11.79 8.24
CA ASP A 31 14.61 -12.97 7.48
C ASP A 31 13.63 -12.62 6.35
N VAL A 32 12.76 -11.62 6.53
CA VAL A 32 11.91 -11.06 5.46
C VAL A 32 12.78 -10.35 4.43
N TRP A 33 13.76 -9.51 4.85
CA TRP A 33 14.75 -8.91 3.94
C TRP A 33 15.50 -9.96 3.13
N GLY A 34 15.85 -11.09 3.75
CA GLY A 34 16.49 -12.23 3.06
C GLY A 34 15.60 -12.85 1.98
N LYS A 35 14.31 -12.97 2.27
CA LYS A 35 13.29 -13.65 1.46
C LYS A 35 12.79 -12.82 0.27
N VAL A 36 12.61 -11.50 0.45
CA VAL A 36 12.08 -10.63 -0.60
C VAL A 36 13.10 -10.36 -1.69
N GLU A 37 12.63 -10.21 -2.91
CA GLU A 37 13.46 -9.87 -4.06
C GLU A 37 13.77 -8.37 -4.06
N GLU A 38 12.76 -7.54 -3.79
CA GLU A 38 12.86 -6.09 -3.83
C GLU A 38 11.95 -5.45 -2.77
N VAL A 39 12.42 -4.35 -2.19
CA VAL A 39 11.61 -3.38 -1.46
C VAL A 39 11.58 -2.12 -2.32
N PHE A 40 10.42 -1.69 -2.78
CA PHE A 40 10.30 -0.52 -3.64
C PHE A 40 9.40 0.51 -2.98
N LEU A 41 9.92 1.72 -2.86
CA LEU A 41 9.23 2.84 -2.25
C LEU A 41 8.73 3.79 -3.33
N PHE A 42 7.46 4.18 -3.22
CA PHE A 42 6.86 5.24 -4.04
C PHE A 42 6.51 6.44 -3.17
N ASP A 43 7.30 7.50 -3.31
CA ASP A 43 7.02 8.81 -2.73
C ASP A 43 5.97 9.52 -3.57
N ASP A 44 4.81 9.77 -3.00
CA ASP A 44 3.68 10.38 -3.70
C ASP A 44 3.82 11.92 -3.81
N CYS A 45 4.95 12.38 -4.33
CA CYS A 45 5.28 13.79 -4.46
C CYS A 45 5.20 14.53 -3.11
N SER A 46 5.88 13.99 -2.09
CA SER A 46 5.93 14.59 -0.76
C SER A 46 6.41 16.05 -0.80
N THR A 47 5.83 16.86 0.07
CA THR A 47 6.23 18.27 0.26
C THR A 47 7.32 18.43 1.31
N ASP A 48 7.59 17.39 2.08
CA ASP A 48 8.73 17.30 3.00
C ASP A 48 9.93 16.59 2.33
N ASN A 49 10.94 16.26 3.11
CA ASN A 49 12.16 15.60 2.62
C ASN A 49 12.07 14.06 2.56
N THR A 50 10.87 13.46 2.53
CA THR A 50 10.68 12.01 2.53
C THR A 50 11.51 11.31 1.45
N PHE A 51 11.46 11.80 0.21
CA PHE A 51 12.21 11.24 -0.91
C PHE A 51 13.72 11.22 -0.67
N TYR A 52 14.27 12.36 -0.25
CA TYR A 52 15.72 12.46 0.03
C TYR A 52 16.14 11.67 1.26
N ALA A 53 15.29 11.59 2.28
CA ALA A 53 15.52 10.74 3.44
C ALA A 53 15.60 9.24 3.05
N ALA A 54 14.73 8.79 2.13
CA ALA A 54 14.78 7.42 1.60
C ALA A 54 16.10 7.13 0.88
N ILE A 55 16.57 8.05 0.02
CA ILE A 55 17.85 7.92 -0.67
C ILE A 55 19.02 7.87 0.33
N GLY A 56 19.03 8.78 1.31
CA GLY A 56 20.04 8.79 2.35
C GLY A 56 20.04 7.51 3.18
N TYR A 57 18.88 7.01 3.56
CA TYR A 57 18.72 5.76 4.29
C TYR A 57 19.27 4.57 3.49
N LYS A 58 18.89 4.43 2.21
CA LYS A 58 19.42 3.40 1.30
C LYS A 58 20.95 3.41 1.27
N SER A 59 21.55 4.60 1.07
CA SER A 59 22.99 4.79 1.00
C SER A 59 23.69 4.41 2.31
N ILE A 60 23.22 4.89 3.44
CA ILE A 60 23.82 4.65 4.76
C ILE A 60 23.75 3.17 5.13
N LYS A 61 22.62 2.53 4.89
CA LYS A 61 22.37 1.12 5.22
C LYS A 61 22.87 0.14 4.15
N GLN A 62 23.33 0.64 3.00
CA GLN A 62 23.78 -0.18 1.84
C GLN A 62 22.74 -1.21 1.40
N LEU A 63 21.49 -0.76 1.21
CA LEU A 63 20.35 -1.61 0.88
C LEU A 63 20.17 -1.74 -0.63
N ASP A 64 20.88 -2.68 -1.27
CA ASP A 64 20.80 -2.91 -2.72
C ASP A 64 19.39 -3.28 -3.20
N LYS A 65 18.63 -3.99 -2.36
CA LYS A 65 17.25 -4.39 -2.65
C LYS A 65 16.21 -3.27 -2.50
N LEU A 66 16.59 -2.07 -2.02
CA LEU A 66 15.67 -0.94 -1.86
C LEU A 66 15.71 -0.04 -3.11
N THR A 67 14.61 0.04 -3.84
CA THR A 67 14.41 0.94 -4.97
C THR A 67 13.51 2.10 -4.55
N ILE A 68 13.80 3.32 -5.01
CA ILE A 68 13.08 4.53 -4.57
C ILE A 68 12.60 5.28 -5.79
N HIS A 69 11.29 5.45 -5.88
CA HIS A 69 10.61 6.19 -6.94
C HIS A 69 9.90 7.40 -6.37
N ARG A 70 9.79 8.46 -7.17
CA ARG A 70 8.99 9.63 -6.84
C ARG A 70 7.95 9.88 -7.93
N ASN A 71 6.69 9.96 -7.54
CA ASN A 71 5.64 10.33 -8.47
C ASN A 71 5.82 11.78 -8.95
N PRO A 72 5.57 12.08 -10.24
CA PRO A 72 5.73 13.44 -10.77
C PRO A 72 4.71 14.43 -10.18
N GLN A 73 3.62 13.92 -9.64
CA GLN A 73 2.58 14.66 -8.93
C GLN A 73 1.94 13.77 -7.87
N ASN A 74 1.25 14.37 -6.90
CA ASN A 74 0.51 13.61 -5.91
C ASN A 74 -0.66 12.88 -6.57
N LEU A 75 -0.59 11.55 -6.61
CA LEU A 75 -1.61 10.67 -7.18
C LEU A 75 -2.73 10.32 -6.19
N ARG A 76 -2.58 10.74 -4.94
CA ARG A 76 -3.40 10.36 -3.79
C ARG A 76 -3.26 8.87 -3.44
N TYR A 77 -3.87 8.48 -2.33
CA TYR A 77 -3.68 7.16 -1.74
C TYR A 77 -3.97 6.00 -2.70
N GLY A 78 -5.15 5.99 -3.32
CA GLY A 78 -5.51 4.94 -4.29
C GLY A 78 -4.71 5.02 -5.59
N GLY A 79 -4.35 6.24 -6.04
CA GLY A 79 -3.52 6.42 -7.23
C GLY A 79 -2.11 5.88 -7.04
N ASN A 80 -1.49 6.15 -5.89
CA ASN A 80 -0.17 5.61 -5.55
C ASN A 80 -0.21 4.08 -5.39
N GLN A 81 -1.28 3.51 -4.84
CA GLN A 81 -1.47 2.05 -4.82
C GLN A 81 -1.52 1.44 -6.23
N LYS A 82 -2.28 2.07 -7.15
CA LYS A 82 -2.34 1.62 -8.55
C LYS A 82 -0.96 1.59 -9.19
N ALA A 83 -0.17 2.64 -8.97
CA ALA A 83 1.20 2.72 -9.47
C ALA A 83 2.07 1.57 -8.93
N GLY A 84 2.06 1.35 -7.61
CA GLY A 84 2.82 0.28 -6.98
C GLY A 84 2.40 -1.11 -7.43
N TYR A 85 1.09 -1.37 -7.60
CA TYR A 85 0.63 -2.68 -8.09
C TYR A 85 0.97 -2.91 -9.56
N GLN A 86 0.88 -1.88 -10.41
CA GLN A 86 1.32 -1.98 -11.80
C GLN A 86 2.82 -2.25 -11.88
N TYR A 87 3.63 -1.58 -11.07
CA TYR A 87 5.06 -1.85 -10.97
C TYR A 87 5.32 -3.30 -10.58
N ALA A 88 4.66 -3.80 -9.53
CA ALA A 88 4.82 -5.18 -9.07
C ALA A 88 4.47 -6.21 -10.16
N ILE A 89 3.40 -5.97 -10.93
CA ILE A 89 2.99 -6.81 -12.07
C ILE A 89 4.05 -6.76 -13.17
N ALA A 90 4.52 -5.57 -13.54
CA ALA A 90 5.53 -5.38 -14.59
C ALA A 90 6.89 -6.02 -14.22
N ARG A 91 7.28 -5.99 -12.94
CA ARG A 91 8.49 -6.66 -12.42
C ARG A 91 8.34 -8.19 -12.36
N GLY A 92 7.12 -8.70 -12.54
CA GLY A 92 6.82 -10.14 -12.52
C GLY A 92 6.91 -10.74 -11.12
N PHE A 93 6.61 -9.98 -10.06
CA PHE A 93 6.48 -10.55 -8.72
C PHE A 93 5.28 -11.49 -8.65
N ASP A 94 5.40 -12.54 -7.84
CA ASP A 94 4.29 -13.44 -7.52
C ASP A 94 3.40 -12.84 -6.42
N ILE A 95 4.02 -12.12 -5.48
CA ILE A 95 3.34 -11.49 -4.33
C ILE A 95 3.82 -10.06 -4.19
N VAL A 96 2.88 -9.13 -3.97
CA VAL A 96 3.16 -7.77 -3.55
C VAL A 96 2.58 -7.50 -2.17
N VAL A 97 3.41 -6.93 -1.30
CA VAL A 97 3.06 -6.48 0.05
C VAL A 97 2.96 -4.97 0.04
N MET A 98 1.86 -4.38 0.49
CA MET A 98 1.78 -2.94 0.72
C MET A 98 2.09 -2.63 2.19
N LEU A 99 3.12 -1.84 2.43
CA LEU A 99 3.55 -1.36 3.73
C LEU A 99 3.51 0.18 3.75
N HIS A 100 2.97 0.77 4.82
CA HIS A 100 2.91 2.22 4.95
C HIS A 100 4.19 2.77 5.59
N ALA A 101 4.75 3.84 5.00
CA ALA A 101 5.97 4.49 5.49
C ALA A 101 5.80 5.23 6.82
N ASP A 102 4.56 5.42 7.30
CA ASP A 102 4.24 6.13 8.54
C ASP A 102 4.41 5.27 9.81
N GLY A 103 4.75 3.98 9.66
CA GLY A 103 4.97 3.06 10.76
C GLY A 103 3.71 2.59 11.49
N GLN A 104 2.51 2.93 10.98
CA GLN A 104 1.23 2.57 11.59
C GLN A 104 1.01 1.06 11.65
N TYR A 105 1.49 0.35 10.64
CA TYR A 105 1.41 -1.11 10.57
C TYR A 105 2.71 -1.75 11.00
N ALA A 106 2.61 -2.92 11.62
CA ALA A 106 3.73 -3.65 12.18
C ALA A 106 4.42 -4.53 11.12
N PRO A 107 5.62 -4.17 10.62
CA PRO A 107 6.35 -5.03 9.69
C PRO A 107 6.75 -6.37 10.31
N GLU A 108 6.79 -6.45 11.63
CA GLU A 108 7.18 -7.63 12.41
C GLU A 108 6.28 -8.85 12.13
N VAL A 109 5.02 -8.62 11.73
CA VAL A 109 4.06 -9.72 11.44
C VAL A 109 4.02 -10.13 9.97
N LEU A 110 4.96 -9.63 9.15
CA LEU A 110 4.99 -9.90 7.70
C LEU A 110 5.01 -11.39 7.36
N ASN A 111 5.75 -12.21 8.09
CA ASN A 111 5.79 -13.65 7.85
C ASN A 111 4.42 -14.32 8.01
N GLU A 112 3.66 -13.90 9.02
CA GLU A 112 2.32 -14.44 9.29
C GLU A 112 1.32 -14.01 8.21
N LEU A 113 1.48 -12.79 7.68
CA LEU A 113 0.66 -12.27 6.58
C LEU A 113 1.01 -12.91 5.24
N LEU A 114 2.29 -13.20 4.98
CA LEU A 114 2.77 -13.82 3.76
C LEU A 114 2.37 -15.30 3.64
N ALA A 115 2.37 -16.05 4.74
CA ALA A 115 2.19 -17.49 4.75
C ALA A 115 0.98 -18.02 3.95
N PRO A 116 -0.23 -17.40 3.97
CA PRO A 116 -1.34 -17.88 3.16
C PRO A 116 -1.14 -17.70 1.65
N LEU A 117 -0.43 -16.64 1.23
CA LEU A 117 -0.11 -16.39 -0.18
C LEU A 117 1.02 -17.31 -0.66
N GLU A 118 2.05 -17.53 0.15
CA GLU A 118 3.17 -18.43 -0.16
C GLU A 118 2.70 -19.90 -0.33
N THR A 119 1.65 -20.28 0.41
CA THR A 119 1.09 -21.65 0.38
C THR A 119 -0.14 -21.77 -0.53
N ASP A 120 -0.43 -20.79 -1.37
CA ASP A 120 -1.58 -20.75 -2.29
C ASP A 120 -2.94 -20.99 -1.61
N LYS A 121 -3.08 -20.60 -0.34
CA LYS A 121 -4.34 -20.68 0.42
C LYS A 121 -5.19 -19.43 0.31
N ALA A 122 -4.62 -18.31 -0.11
CA ALA A 122 -5.29 -17.04 -0.34
C ALA A 122 -4.77 -16.38 -1.60
N ASP A 123 -5.59 -15.50 -2.18
CA ASP A 123 -5.27 -14.65 -3.31
C ASP A 123 -5.02 -13.21 -2.85
N MET A 124 -5.57 -12.87 -1.68
CA MET A 124 -5.33 -11.63 -0.94
C MET A 124 -5.30 -11.93 0.56
N VAL A 125 -4.41 -11.27 1.27
CA VAL A 125 -4.38 -11.25 2.74
C VAL A 125 -4.42 -9.80 3.18
N PHE A 126 -5.19 -9.50 4.21
CA PHE A 126 -5.05 -8.22 4.89
C PHE A 126 -4.99 -8.37 6.41
N GLY A 127 -4.22 -7.47 7.01
CA GLY A 127 -4.10 -7.39 8.45
C GLY A 127 -5.32 -6.71 9.06
N SER A 128 -6.07 -7.41 9.91
CA SER A 128 -7.23 -6.83 10.59
C SER A 128 -6.91 -6.51 12.05
N ARG A 129 -7.18 -5.26 12.44
CA ARG A 129 -7.13 -4.83 13.83
C ARG A 129 -8.36 -5.28 14.62
N MET A 130 -9.46 -5.54 13.92
CA MET A 130 -10.78 -5.82 14.48
C MET A 130 -11.10 -7.32 14.59
N SER A 131 -10.25 -8.17 14.01
CA SER A 131 -10.35 -9.63 14.15
C SER A 131 -9.95 -10.10 15.55
N VAL A 132 -10.28 -11.36 15.86
CA VAL A 132 -9.88 -11.97 17.13
C VAL A 132 -8.34 -11.99 17.22
N GLY A 133 -7.78 -11.35 18.25
CA GLY A 133 -6.33 -11.18 18.44
C GLY A 133 -5.79 -9.80 18.03
N GLY A 134 -6.58 -8.94 17.38
CA GLY A 134 -6.12 -7.59 16.99
C GLY A 134 -6.07 -6.58 18.14
N HIS A 135 -6.82 -6.80 19.20
CA HIS A 135 -6.86 -5.98 20.43
C HIS A 135 -6.89 -4.45 20.20
N PRO A 136 -7.81 -3.90 19.39
CA PRO A 136 -7.76 -2.51 18.97
C PRO A 136 -7.80 -1.50 20.11
N LEU A 137 -8.64 -1.72 21.13
CA LEU A 137 -8.74 -0.81 22.28
C LEU A 137 -7.49 -0.85 23.16
N ALA A 138 -6.90 -2.03 23.37
CA ALA A 138 -5.64 -2.17 24.11
C ALA A 138 -4.46 -1.52 23.36
N GLY A 139 -4.52 -1.47 22.03
CA GLY A 139 -3.57 -0.77 21.16
C GLY A 139 -3.80 0.75 21.05
N GLY A 140 -4.68 1.31 21.87
CA GLY A 140 -4.91 2.76 21.94
C GLY A 140 -5.92 3.31 20.92
N MET A 141 -6.68 2.45 20.21
CA MET A 141 -7.75 2.93 19.32
C MET A 141 -8.81 3.69 20.11
N PRO A 142 -9.12 4.94 19.77
CA PRO A 142 -10.19 5.69 20.41
C PRO A 142 -11.54 4.97 20.29
N LEU A 143 -12.33 4.97 21.37
CA LEU A 143 -13.61 4.25 21.41
C LEU A 143 -14.58 4.65 20.28
N TYR A 144 -14.63 5.94 19.93
CA TYR A 144 -15.48 6.41 18.82
C TYR A 144 -15.04 5.85 17.46
N LYS A 145 -13.70 5.68 17.24
CA LYS A 145 -13.16 5.03 16.01
C LYS A 145 -13.50 3.55 16.00
N PHE A 146 -13.40 2.88 17.16
CA PHE A 146 -13.77 1.46 17.29
C PHE A 146 -15.25 1.24 16.95
N ILE A 147 -16.15 2.03 17.56
CA ILE A 147 -17.59 1.93 17.30
C ILE A 147 -17.90 2.31 15.84
N GLY A 148 -17.33 3.39 15.34
CA GLY A 148 -17.50 3.83 13.96
C GLY A 148 -17.04 2.77 12.95
N ASN A 149 -15.89 2.14 13.17
CA ASN A 149 -15.39 1.04 12.34
C ASN A 149 -16.37 -0.15 12.34
N LYS A 150 -16.89 -0.56 13.51
CA LYS A 150 -17.86 -1.66 13.61
C LYS A 150 -19.17 -1.37 12.86
N ILE A 151 -19.71 -0.16 12.99
CA ILE A 151 -20.94 0.24 12.29
C ILE A 151 -20.69 0.26 10.77
N LEU A 152 -19.58 0.85 10.34
CA LEU A 152 -19.23 0.98 8.94
C LEU A 152 -18.99 -0.40 8.30
N THR A 153 -18.23 -1.26 8.96
CA THR A 153 -18.00 -2.65 8.55
C THR A 153 -19.31 -3.44 8.44
N TRP A 154 -20.24 -3.24 9.39
CA TRP A 154 -21.54 -3.90 9.33
C TRP A 154 -22.34 -3.47 8.08
N LEU A 155 -22.36 -2.15 7.77
CA LEU A 155 -23.01 -1.64 6.57
C LEU A 155 -22.37 -2.18 5.28
N GLU A 156 -21.03 -2.18 5.22
CA GLU A 156 -20.29 -2.69 4.07
C GLU A 156 -20.56 -4.20 3.87
N ASN A 157 -20.48 -5.00 4.91
CA ASN A 157 -20.83 -6.42 4.86
C ASN A 157 -22.27 -6.64 4.38
N HIS A 158 -23.21 -5.83 4.88
CA HIS A 158 -24.62 -5.94 4.49
C HIS A 158 -24.83 -5.70 2.98
N PHE A 159 -24.22 -4.64 2.42
CA PHE A 159 -24.38 -4.31 1.02
C PHE A 159 -23.54 -5.18 0.07
N THR A 160 -22.39 -5.67 0.52
CA THR A 160 -21.49 -6.47 -0.32
C THR A 160 -21.77 -7.97 -0.24
N GLY A 161 -22.47 -8.43 0.80
CA GLY A 161 -22.64 -9.85 1.09
C GLY A 161 -21.38 -10.53 1.62
N MET A 162 -20.35 -9.76 1.97
CA MET A 162 -19.11 -10.26 2.58
C MET A 162 -19.31 -10.47 4.09
N ASN A 163 -18.31 -11.08 4.73
CA ASN A 163 -18.30 -11.28 6.19
C ASN A 163 -16.88 -11.02 6.72
N LEU A 164 -16.43 -9.78 6.60
CA LEU A 164 -15.11 -9.35 7.05
C LEU A 164 -15.21 -8.71 8.44
N SER A 165 -14.12 -8.80 9.20
CA SER A 165 -14.03 -8.17 10.52
C SER A 165 -13.81 -6.66 10.46
N GLU A 166 -13.17 -6.16 9.38
CA GLU A 166 -13.05 -4.75 8.99
C GLU A 166 -12.74 -4.59 7.51
N PHE A 167 -12.97 -3.37 6.95
CA PHE A 167 -12.62 -3.00 5.56
C PHE A 167 -11.48 -1.96 5.51
N HIS A 168 -11.15 -1.35 6.64
CA HIS A 168 -10.41 -0.08 6.70
C HIS A 168 -8.93 -0.20 7.08
N SER A 169 -8.41 -1.43 7.09
CA SER A 169 -6.98 -1.66 7.25
C SER A 169 -6.28 -1.57 5.89
N GLY A 170 -5.27 -0.70 5.80
CA GLY A 170 -4.43 -0.58 4.61
C GLY A 170 -3.27 -1.58 4.56
N TYR A 171 -3.12 -2.49 5.52
CA TYR A 171 -2.05 -3.49 5.49
C TYR A 171 -2.47 -4.67 4.65
N ARG A 172 -2.08 -4.67 3.37
CA ARG A 172 -2.60 -5.59 2.36
C ARG A 172 -1.50 -6.26 1.57
N LEU A 173 -1.73 -7.52 1.26
CA LEU A 173 -0.85 -8.36 0.46
C LEU A 173 -1.67 -9.02 -0.63
N PHE A 174 -1.14 -9.06 -1.84
CA PHE A 174 -1.85 -9.60 -2.99
C PHE A 174 -0.98 -10.59 -3.76
N SER A 175 -1.61 -11.63 -4.29
CA SER A 175 -1.09 -12.35 -5.44
C SER A 175 -1.14 -11.41 -6.66
N CYS A 176 -0.03 -11.22 -7.35
CA CYS A 176 0.00 -10.42 -8.58
C CYS A 176 -0.86 -11.04 -9.68
N GLU A 177 -0.96 -12.37 -9.70
CA GLU A 177 -1.87 -13.08 -10.62
C GLU A 177 -3.33 -12.76 -10.33
N ALA A 178 -3.71 -12.64 -9.05
CA ALA A 178 -5.07 -12.24 -8.66
C ALA A 178 -5.34 -10.75 -9.01
N LEU A 179 -4.37 -9.86 -8.82
CA LEU A 179 -4.48 -8.46 -9.24
C LEU A 179 -4.75 -8.31 -10.74
N LYS A 180 -4.15 -9.17 -11.58
CA LYS A 180 -4.40 -9.16 -13.04
C LYS A 180 -5.84 -9.51 -13.40
N ARG A 181 -6.60 -10.13 -12.51
CA ARG A 181 -7.98 -10.58 -12.74
C ARG A 181 -9.04 -9.56 -12.33
N VAL A 182 -8.65 -8.41 -11.81
CA VAL A 182 -9.55 -7.35 -11.37
C VAL A 182 -9.19 -6.00 -11.99
N PRO A 183 -10.17 -5.18 -12.40
CA PRO A 183 -9.94 -3.90 -13.05
C PRO A 183 -9.62 -2.79 -12.02
N PHE A 184 -8.62 -3.00 -11.15
CA PHE A 184 -8.31 -2.07 -10.06
C PHE A 184 -7.94 -0.65 -10.54
N LEU A 185 -7.54 -0.49 -11.81
CA LEU A 185 -7.27 0.84 -12.39
C LEU A 185 -8.52 1.70 -12.52
N LEU A 186 -9.72 1.09 -12.59
CA LEU A 186 -11.00 1.81 -12.62
C LEU A 186 -11.43 2.31 -11.23
N ASN A 187 -10.74 1.90 -10.17
CA ASN A 187 -11.03 2.34 -8.82
C ASN A 187 -10.68 3.81 -8.61
N SER A 188 -11.21 4.38 -7.54
CA SER A 188 -10.91 5.74 -7.10
C SER A 188 -9.42 5.93 -6.78
N ASN A 189 -8.92 7.16 -6.86
CA ASN A 189 -7.59 7.51 -6.35
C ASN A 189 -7.62 7.87 -4.85
N GLU A 190 -8.79 7.86 -4.22
CA GLU A 190 -9.00 8.25 -2.83
C GLU A 190 -8.87 7.06 -1.86
N TRP A 191 -9.07 7.31 -0.57
CA TRP A 191 -8.94 6.33 0.51
C TRP A 191 -9.88 5.12 0.39
N HIS A 192 -11.07 5.29 -0.20
CA HIS A 192 -12.03 4.21 -0.39
C HIS A 192 -11.66 3.23 -1.52
N PHE A 193 -10.51 3.44 -2.19
CA PHE A 193 -9.90 2.43 -3.06
C PHE A 193 -9.83 1.06 -2.36
N ASP A 194 -9.55 1.07 -1.07
CA ASP A 194 -9.44 -0.13 -0.26
C ASP A 194 -10.76 -0.94 -0.18
N THR A 195 -11.90 -0.27 -0.09
CA THR A 195 -13.21 -0.92 -0.16
C THR A 195 -13.49 -1.43 -1.58
N GLU A 196 -13.15 -0.64 -2.60
CA GLU A 196 -13.40 -1.01 -4.00
C GLU A 196 -12.65 -2.27 -4.43
N ILE A 197 -11.36 -2.38 -4.09
CA ILE A 197 -10.55 -3.55 -4.46
C ILE A 197 -11.00 -4.81 -3.72
N LEU A 198 -11.44 -4.71 -2.45
CA LEU A 198 -12.04 -5.83 -1.71
C LEU A 198 -13.30 -6.35 -2.41
N ILE A 199 -14.18 -5.45 -2.84
CA ILE A 199 -15.40 -5.80 -3.59
C ILE A 199 -15.02 -6.50 -4.91
N GLN A 200 -14.03 -5.99 -5.63
CA GLN A 200 -13.57 -6.61 -6.88
C GLN A 200 -13.02 -8.02 -6.66
N PHE A 201 -12.24 -8.24 -5.60
CA PHE A 201 -11.72 -9.57 -5.25
C PHE A 201 -12.86 -10.54 -4.88
N HIS A 202 -13.85 -10.04 -4.12
CA HIS A 202 -15.04 -10.81 -3.78
C HIS A 202 -15.85 -11.19 -5.03
N GLU A 203 -16.12 -10.23 -5.93
CA GLU A 203 -16.88 -10.44 -7.17
C GLU A 203 -16.14 -11.39 -8.13
N ALA A 204 -14.82 -11.35 -8.16
CA ALA A 204 -13.98 -12.27 -8.92
C ALA A 204 -13.94 -13.70 -8.35
N GLY A 205 -14.57 -13.95 -7.20
CA GLY A 205 -14.52 -15.23 -6.50
C GLY A 205 -13.12 -15.57 -5.98
N LEU A 206 -12.29 -14.56 -5.71
CA LEU A 206 -10.93 -14.71 -5.20
C LEU A 206 -10.94 -14.91 -3.67
N ARG A 207 -9.97 -15.65 -3.17
CA ARG A 207 -9.88 -16.01 -1.75
C ARG A 207 -9.25 -14.88 -0.95
N ILE A 208 -10.04 -14.26 -0.08
CA ILE A 208 -9.61 -13.20 0.83
C ILE A 208 -9.40 -13.82 2.22
N ALA A 209 -8.23 -13.62 2.81
CA ALA A 209 -7.92 -14.06 4.17
C ALA A 209 -7.62 -12.86 5.07
N GLU A 210 -8.15 -12.91 6.29
CA GLU A 210 -7.83 -11.96 7.36
C GLU A 210 -6.79 -12.56 8.31
N ARG A 211 -5.89 -11.72 8.80
CA ARG A 211 -4.96 -12.06 9.87
C ARG A 211 -4.97 -10.96 10.93
N PRO A 212 -4.97 -11.32 12.21
CA PRO A 212 -4.89 -10.31 13.27
C PRO A 212 -3.55 -9.59 13.19
N ILE A 213 -3.59 -8.26 13.34
CA ILE A 213 -2.40 -7.44 13.46
C ILE A 213 -2.45 -6.64 14.75
N PRO A 214 -1.29 -6.35 15.37
CA PRO A 214 -1.24 -5.46 16.51
C PRO A 214 -1.72 -4.08 16.08
N THR A 215 -2.48 -3.45 16.97
CA THR A 215 -2.94 -2.08 16.79
C THR A 215 -2.03 -1.15 17.57
N PHE A 216 -1.55 -0.13 16.91
CA PHE A 216 -0.78 0.94 17.56
C PHE A 216 -1.34 2.29 17.13
N TYR A 217 -1.84 3.05 18.11
CA TYR A 217 -2.24 4.44 17.95
C TYR A 217 -1.29 5.29 18.80
N GLY A 218 -0.37 5.99 18.16
CA GLY A 218 0.59 6.90 18.78
C GLY A 218 0.44 8.32 18.25
N ASP A 219 1.56 8.98 17.98
CA ASP A 219 1.61 10.38 17.49
C ASP A 219 1.36 10.49 15.97
N GLU A 220 0.42 9.74 15.44
CA GLU A 220 0.13 9.72 14.01
C GLU A 220 -0.73 10.93 13.62
N ILE A 221 -0.33 11.59 12.54
CA ILE A 221 -1.17 12.61 11.89
C ILE A 221 -2.18 11.89 10.99
N CYS A 222 -3.43 11.86 11.41
CA CYS A 222 -4.50 11.29 10.59
C CYS A 222 -4.93 12.32 9.53
N TYR A 223 -4.50 12.13 8.30
CA TYR A 223 -4.90 12.99 7.16
C TYR A 223 -6.32 12.70 6.65
N VAL A 224 -6.98 11.67 7.17
CA VAL A 224 -8.29 11.23 6.69
C VAL A 224 -9.41 11.99 7.39
N ASN A 225 -10.24 12.69 6.62
CA ASN A 225 -11.54 13.16 7.12
C ASN A 225 -12.46 11.96 7.32
N GLY A 226 -12.60 11.49 8.57
CA GLY A 226 -13.30 10.27 8.89
C GLY A 226 -14.78 10.24 8.45
N ILE A 227 -15.49 11.36 8.48
CA ILE A 227 -16.90 11.44 8.06
C ILE A 227 -16.99 11.33 6.53
N GLY A 228 -16.19 12.08 5.80
CA GLY A 228 -16.16 12.02 4.34
C GLY A 228 -15.70 10.64 3.84
N TYR A 229 -14.74 10.03 4.52
CA TYR A 229 -14.30 8.66 4.26
C TYR A 229 -15.42 7.64 4.45
N ALA A 230 -16.09 7.66 5.61
CA ALA A 230 -17.20 6.77 5.92
C ALA A 230 -18.34 6.89 4.88
N PHE A 231 -18.70 8.13 4.51
CA PHE A 231 -19.69 8.37 3.46
C PHE A 231 -19.29 7.73 2.13
N ASN A 232 -18.03 7.88 1.71
CA ASN A 232 -17.53 7.31 0.48
C ASN A 232 -17.53 5.76 0.50
N CYS A 233 -17.16 5.15 1.63
CA CYS A 233 -17.19 3.69 1.79
C CYS A 233 -18.62 3.14 1.69
N VAL A 234 -19.57 3.73 2.41
CA VAL A 234 -20.99 3.32 2.33
C VAL A 234 -21.55 3.53 0.93
N ARG A 235 -21.24 4.68 0.30
CA ARG A 235 -21.65 4.97 -1.08
C ARG A 235 -21.08 3.91 -2.04
N THR A 236 -19.82 3.52 -1.88
CA THR A 236 -19.16 2.49 -2.69
C THR A 236 -19.88 1.14 -2.56
N ALA A 237 -20.13 0.69 -1.32
CA ALA A 237 -20.83 -0.56 -1.05
C ALA A 237 -22.28 -0.53 -1.59
N LEU A 238 -22.99 0.61 -1.44
CA LEU A 238 -24.32 0.79 -2.00
C LEU A 238 -24.32 0.80 -3.53
N CYS A 239 -23.35 1.46 -4.18
CA CYS A 239 -23.22 1.44 -5.64
C CYS A 239 -22.99 0.03 -6.17
N TYR A 240 -22.17 -0.77 -5.48
CA TYR A 240 -22.01 -2.18 -5.81
C TYR A 240 -23.31 -2.96 -5.65
N TRP A 241 -24.03 -2.78 -4.55
CA TRP A 241 -25.33 -3.43 -4.33
C TRP A 241 -26.33 -3.10 -5.44
N LEU A 242 -26.43 -1.81 -5.83
CA LEU A 242 -27.28 -1.37 -6.95
C LEU A 242 -26.83 -1.97 -8.30
N HIS A 243 -25.52 -2.15 -8.50
CA HIS A 243 -24.98 -2.83 -9.67
C HIS A 243 -25.42 -4.30 -9.72
N LYS A 244 -25.30 -5.03 -8.61
CA LYS A 244 -25.77 -6.43 -8.49
C LYS A 244 -27.29 -6.55 -8.71
N ALA A 245 -28.05 -5.58 -8.22
CA ALA A 245 -29.50 -5.51 -8.44
C ALA A 245 -29.89 -5.07 -9.88
N LYS A 246 -28.91 -4.80 -10.77
CA LYS A 246 -29.11 -4.28 -12.13
C LYS A 246 -29.87 -2.95 -12.20
N MET A 247 -29.85 -2.19 -11.09
CA MET A 247 -30.47 -0.85 -10.99
C MET A 247 -29.50 0.26 -11.41
N ARG A 248 -28.18 -0.02 -11.36
CA ARG A 248 -27.10 0.88 -11.76
C ARG A 248 -25.97 0.07 -12.38
N HIS A 249 -25.34 0.60 -13.43
CA HIS A 249 -24.17 0.00 -14.04
C HIS A 249 -22.88 0.67 -13.51
N GLU A 250 -21.97 -0.13 -12.96
CA GLU A 250 -20.66 0.29 -12.49
C GLU A 250 -19.57 -0.59 -13.14
N PRO A 251 -18.90 -0.10 -14.19
CA PRO A 251 -17.97 -0.92 -15.00
C PRO A 251 -16.84 -1.59 -14.20
N LYS A 252 -16.41 -0.99 -13.10
CA LYS A 252 -15.36 -1.55 -12.22
C LYS A 252 -15.78 -2.84 -11.51
N TYR A 253 -17.07 -3.19 -11.54
CA TYR A 253 -17.61 -4.43 -10.95
C TYR A 253 -18.07 -5.43 -12.02
N ASP A 254 -17.90 -5.12 -13.30
CA ASP A 254 -18.11 -6.07 -14.40
C ASP A 254 -16.90 -7.02 -14.49
N ILE A 255 -16.84 -7.97 -13.57
CA ILE A 255 -15.74 -8.93 -13.53
C ILE A 255 -16.08 -10.08 -14.48
N THR A 256 -15.44 -10.10 -15.65
CA THR A 256 -15.73 -11.09 -16.72
C THR A 256 -14.90 -12.37 -16.61
N GLY A 257 -14.00 -12.45 -15.61
CA GLY A 257 -13.03 -13.55 -15.51
C GLY A 257 -11.86 -13.44 -16.49
N ALA A 258 -11.86 -12.45 -17.39
CA ALA A 258 -10.72 -12.15 -18.24
C ALA A 258 -9.59 -11.50 -17.42
N ARG A 259 -8.35 -11.60 -17.93
CA ARG A 259 -7.23 -10.82 -17.39
C ARG A 259 -7.35 -9.40 -17.91
N TYR A 260 -7.22 -8.44 -17.00
CA TYR A 260 -7.22 -7.00 -17.34
C TYR A 260 -5.80 -6.50 -17.65
N PHE A 261 -4.80 -7.36 -17.44
CA PHE A 261 -3.39 -7.13 -17.75
C PHE A 261 -2.88 -8.35 -18.50
N ASP A 262 -2.39 -8.16 -19.73
CA ASP A 262 -1.82 -9.23 -20.53
C ASP A 262 -0.53 -9.79 -19.90
N GLU A 263 -0.16 -11.02 -20.27
CA GLU A 263 1.01 -11.73 -19.72
C GLU A 263 2.35 -11.06 -20.06
N ASP A 264 2.32 -10.16 -21.02
CA ASP A 264 3.48 -9.35 -21.42
C ASP A 264 2.99 -7.94 -21.75
N PRO A 265 2.72 -7.10 -20.74
CA PRO A 265 2.60 -5.69 -21.06
C PRO A 265 3.97 -5.31 -21.63
N ASP A 266 4.05 -5.06 -22.96
CA ASP A 266 5.20 -4.29 -23.48
C ASP A 266 5.39 -3.14 -22.48
N PRO A 267 6.51 -3.08 -21.75
CA PRO A 267 6.75 -2.00 -20.78
C PRO A 267 6.49 -0.62 -21.39
N ARG A 268 6.56 -0.53 -22.73
CA ARG A 268 6.28 0.64 -23.55
C ARG A 268 4.78 0.88 -23.83
N SER A 269 3.90 -0.13 -23.66
CA SER A 269 2.44 0.01 -23.81
C SER A 269 1.73 0.37 -22.50
N ALA A 270 2.34 0.07 -21.36
CA ALA A 270 1.93 0.61 -20.07
C ALA A 270 2.14 2.13 -20.10
N ARG A 271 1.05 2.89 -19.94
CA ARG A 271 0.97 4.36 -20.07
C ARG A 271 2.25 5.09 -19.62
N PRO A 272 2.62 6.23 -20.23
CA PRO A 272 3.94 6.91 -20.12
C PRO A 272 4.54 7.02 -18.72
N GLN A 273 3.71 7.02 -17.68
CA GLN A 273 4.11 7.11 -16.27
C GLN A 273 4.91 5.90 -15.74
N ILE A 274 4.75 4.69 -16.32
CA ILE A 274 5.46 3.48 -15.86
C ILE A 274 6.75 3.29 -16.64
N THR A 275 6.78 3.68 -17.90
CA THR A 275 7.95 3.57 -18.77
C THR A 275 9.10 4.43 -18.25
N GLU A 276 8.81 5.65 -17.76
CA GLU A 276 9.82 6.52 -17.14
C GLU A 276 10.46 5.91 -15.88
N TRP A 277 9.72 5.09 -15.12
CA TRP A 277 10.27 4.46 -13.91
C TRP A 277 11.18 3.27 -14.22
N LEU A 278 10.85 2.48 -15.23
CA LEU A 278 11.67 1.33 -15.65
C LEU A 278 12.97 1.77 -16.36
N GLU A 279 12.94 2.92 -17.04
CA GLU A 279 14.13 3.45 -17.72
C GLU A 279 15.13 4.11 -16.75
N GLN A 280 14.68 4.57 -15.58
CA GLN A 280 15.56 5.13 -14.53
C GLN A 280 16.36 4.07 -13.76
N ASP A 281 16.00 2.80 -13.85
CA ASP A 281 16.72 1.67 -13.22
C ASP A 281 17.87 1.12 -14.09
N THR A 282 18.25 1.77 -15.20
CA THR A 282 19.45 1.36 -15.95
C THR A 282 20.70 1.79 -15.16
N PRO A 283 21.58 0.86 -14.74
CA PRO A 283 22.79 1.22 -14.00
C PRO A 283 23.75 1.93 -14.98
N GLY A 284 23.75 3.24 -15.01
CA GLY A 284 24.61 3.93 -15.96
C GLY A 284 24.85 5.42 -15.76
N GLU A 285 24.00 6.12 -15.05
CA GLU A 285 24.30 7.50 -14.70
C GLU A 285 24.04 7.74 -13.22
N ALA A 286 25.13 7.82 -12.46
CA ALA A 286 25.08 8.38 -11.11
C ALA A 286 24.51 9.80 -11.23
N LEU A 287 23.32 10.04 -10.66
CA LEU A 287 22.82 11.40 -10.45
C LEU A 287 23.90 12.13 -9.65
N GLU A 288 24.69 12.98 -10.30
CA GLU A 288 25.49 13.97 -9.59
C GLU A 288 24.51 14.93 -8.89
N LEU A 289 24.24 14.62 -7.62
CA LEU A 289 23.51 15.54 -6.76
C LEU A 289 24.32 16.86 -6.73
N PRO A 290 23.71 18.02 -6.95
CA PRO A 290 24.40 19.30 -6.75
C PRO A 290 24.83 19.31 -5.27
N VAL A 291 26.15 19.30 -5.06
CA VAL A 291 26.74 19.47 -3.73
C VAL A 291 26.26 20.84 -3.24
N PRO A 292 25.49 20.92 -2.14
CA PRO A 292 25.12 22.24 -1.62
C PRO A 292 26.41 23.00 -1.31
N ALA A 293 26.49 24.23 -1.76
CA ALA A 293 27.61 25.10 -1.43
C ALA A 293 27.86 25.07 0.09
N PRO A 294 29.11 25.02 0.53
CA PRO A 294 29.41 25.01 1.96
C PRO A 294 28.78 26.24 2.59
N TYR A 295 27.99 25.99 3.65
CA TYR A 295 27.39 27.05 4.45
C TYR A 295 28.56 27.88 5.04
N GLU A 296 28.81 29.08 4.54
CA GLU A 296 29.67 30.05 5.19
C GLU A 296 28.97 30.51 6.47
N ILE A 297 29.45 29.98 7.60
CA ILE A 297 29.06 30.50 8.92
C ILE A 297 29.70 31.86 9.04
N THR A 298 28.91 32.91 8.77
CA THR A 298 29.33 34.29 9.09
C THR A 298 29.49 34.40 10.61
N PRO A 299 30.67 34.78 11.13
CA PRO A 299 30.88 34.99 12.55
C PRO A 299 30.17 36.28 12.98
N GLY A 300 28.97 36.19 13.53
CA GLY A 300 28.25 37.40 13.91
C GLY A 300 26.95 37.30 14.68
N GLU A 301 26.47 36.09 15.05
CA GLU A 301 25.21 35.99 15.82
C GLU A 301 25.32 35.11 17.10
N ALA A 302 26.46 35.15 17.79
CA ALA A 302 26.58 34.66 19.14
C ALA A 302 26.49 35.81 20.14
N GLY A 303 25.30 36.37 20.32
CA GLY A 303 25.19 37.45 21.29
C GLY A 303 23.88 38.21 21.24
N ALA A 304 22.75 37.62 21.64
CA ALA A 304 21.62 38.33 22.25
C ALA A 304 20.47 37.37 22.55
N ARG A 305 20.46 36.74 23.71
CA ARG A 305 19.25 36.51 24.55
C ARG A 305 19.70 36.09 25.95
N ARG A 306 19.70 37.06 26.85
CA ARG A 306 19.50 36.83 28.27
C ARG A 306 18.00 36.73 28.53
#